data_016b6003536960c364856dd4225cc25a
#
_entry.id   016b6003536960c364856dd4225cc25a
#
_cell.length_a   1.000
_cell.length_b   1.000
_cell.length_c   1.000
_cell.angle_alpha   90.00
_cell.angle_beta   90.00
_cell.angle_gamma   90.00
#
_symmetry.space_group_name_H-M   'P 1'
#
loop_
_entity.id
_entity.type
_entity.pdbx_description
1 polymer ?
#
loop_
_entity_poly.entity_id
_entity_poly.type
_entity_poly.pdbx_seq_one_letter_code
_entity_poly.pdbx_strand_id
1 'polypeptide(L)'
;LMEAGKTRLAEHKLDLVDAIVIATDENASDEKVEEYERSACPTCGSCSGMFTANSMNCLTEALGLSLPGNGSVLATHADREQLFLKAGRLIVEITKRYYEQNDESVLPRSIASFKAFENAIALDIAMGGSTNTILHLLAAAQEGEVPFTMDDIDRLSRKIPQLCKVAPNTQKYHMEDVHRAG
;
A
#
# COMPACT_ATOMS: atom_id res chain seq x y z
N LEU A 1 -4.69 4.01 -3.93
CA LEU A 1 -4.91 2.98 -4.94
C LEU A 1 -5.33 3.56 -6.27
N MET A 2 -5.16 2.76 -7.34
CA MET A 2 -5.62 3.04 -8.70
C MET A 2 -6.48 1.88 -9.16
N GLU A 3 -7.43 2.14 -10.05
CA GLU A 3 -8.14 1.08 -10.77
C GLU A 3 -7.20 0.35 -11.72
N ALA A 4 -7.46 -0.93 -11.96
CA ALA A 4 -6.80 -1.68 -13.03
C ALA A 4 -7.32 -1.25 -14.40
N GLY A 5 -6.45 -1.27 -15.40
CA GLY A 5 -6.76 -0.85 -16.76
C GLY A 5 -7.73 -1.76 -17.50
N LYS A 6 -8.33 -1.24 -18.57
CA LYS A 6 -9.20 -1.99 -19.47
C LYS A 6 -8.96 -1.55 -20.88
N THR A 7 -8.86 -2.49 -21.80
CA THR A 7 -8.79 -2.26 -23.23
C THR A 7 -9.62 -3.28 -23.98
N ARG A 8 -9.99 -2.97 -25.23
CA ARG A 8 -10.65 -3.92 -26.13
C ARG A 8 -9.73 -5.03 -26.65
N LEU A 9 -8.41 -4.83 -26.48
CA LEU A 9 -7.39 -5.75 -26.98
C LEU A 9 -6.98 -6.81 -25.95
N ALA A 10 -7.57 -6.79 -24.75
CA ALA A 10 -7.35 -7.79 -23.70
C ALA A 10 -8.66 -8.23 -23.04
N GLU A 11 -8.78 -9.51 -22.71
CA GLU A 11 -9.94 -10.07 -22.01
C GLU A 11 -9.88 -9.84 -20.50
N HIS A 12 -8.67 -9.64 -19.95
CA HIS A 12 -8.42 -9.37 -18.53
C HIS A 12 -8.15 -7.88 -18.28
N LYS A 13 -8.20 -7.49 -17.02
CA LYS A 13 -7.79 -6.15 -16.61
C LYS A 13 -6.26 -6.03 -16.72
N LEU A 14 -5.80 -4.85 -17.13
CA LEU A 14 -4.39 -4.56 -17.31
C LEU A 14 -3.79 -3.92 -16.05
N ASP A 15 -2.52 -4.22 -15.83
CA ASP A 15 -1.70 -3.54 -14.83
C ASP A 15 -0.29 -3.20 -15.38
N LEU A 16 0.59 -2.72 -14.51
CA LEU A 16 1.97 -2.38 -14.85
C LEU A 16 2.72 -3.55 -15.51
N VAL A 17 2.48 -4.77 -15.03
CA VAL A 17 3.20 -5.96 -15.54
C VAL A 17 2.78 -6.25 -16.97
N ASP A 18 1.49 -6.15 -17.29
CA ASP A 18 0.98 -6.34 -18.65
C ASP A 18 1.60 -5.32 -19.63
N ALA A 19 1.72 -4.06 -19.20
CA ALA A 19 2.36 -3.03 -20.03
C ALA A 19 3.85 -3.33 -20.28
N ILE A 20 4.58 -3.80 -19.29
CA ILE A 20 5.99 -4.19 -19.45
C ILE A 20 6.11 -5.42 -20.37
N VAL A 21 5.28 -6.43 -20.15
CA VAL A 21 5.32 -7.65 -20.96
C VAL A 21 5.05 -7.35 -22.44
N ILE A 22 4.01 -6.56 -22.73
CA ILE A 22 3.69 -6.24 -24.13
C ILE A 22 4.76 -5.36 -24.80
N ALA A 23 5.38 -4.44 -24.06
CA ALA A 23 6.46 -3.60 -24.54
C ALA A 23 7.75 -4.38 -24.90
N THR A 24 7.90 -5.59 -24.37
CA THR A 24 9.04 -6.48 -24.64
C THR A 24 8.72 -7.61 -25.61
N ASP A 25 7.47 -7.71 -26.10
CA ASP A 25 7.05 -8.72 -27.06
C ASP A 25 7.39 -8.26 -28.49
N GLU A 26 8.42 -8.86 -29.09
CA GLU A 26 8.87 -8.56 -30.47
C GLU A 26 7.80 -8.83 -31.54
N ASN A 27 6.76 -9.59 -31.22
CA ASN A 27 5.65 -9.89 -32.15
C ASN A 27 4.43 -8.96 -31.95
N ALA A 28 4.47 -8.09 -30.95
CA ALA A 28 3.39 -7.13 -30.74
C ALA A 28 3.42 -6.02 -31.80
N SER A 29 2.24 -5.61 -32.30
CA SER A 29 2.16 -4.43 -33.14
C SER A 29 2.31 -3.15 -32.29
N ASP A 30 2.85 -2.09 -32.90
CA ASP A 30 2.96 -0.78 -32.27
C ASP A 30 1.62 -0.28 -31.71
N GLU A 31 0.53 -0.50 -32.46
CA GLU A 31 -0.83 -0.16 -32.00
C GLU A 31 -1.21 -0.87 -30.70
N LYS A 32 -0.87 -2.15 -30.57
CA LYS A 32 -1.15 -2.92 -29.36
C LYS A 32 -0.30 -2.44 -28.18
N VAL A 33 0.97 -2.15 -28.39
CA VAL A 33 1.87 -1.59 -27.37
C VAL A 33 1.32 -0.26 -26.88
N GLU A 34 1.01 0.67 -27.79
CA GLU A 34 0.47 1.99 -27.45
C GLU A 34 -0.85 1.90 -26.67
N GLU A 35 -1.76 1.01 -27.06
CA GLU A 35 -3.03 0.81 -26.39
C GLU A 35 -2.85 0.29 -24.96
N TYR A 36 -1.92 -0.66 -24.73
CA TYR A 36 -1.63 -1.17 -23.39
C TYR A 36 -0.99 -0.09 -22.51
N GLU A 37 -0.02 0.66 -23.02
CA GLU A 37 0.61 1.77 -22.30
C GLU A 37 -0.41 2.81 -21.83
N ARG A 38 -1.36 3.18 -22.67
CA ARG A 38 -2.41 4.14 -22.35
C ARG A 38 -3.46 3.61 -21.38
N SER A 39 -3.68 2.30 -21.38
CA SER A 39 -4.80 1.67 -20.67
C SER A 39 -4.41 1.05 -19.34
N ALA A 40 -3.15 0.62 -19.14
CA ALA A 40 -2.72 -0.12 -17.95
C ALA A 40 -2.80 0.69 -16.66
N CYS A 41 -2.60 2.02 -16.74
CA CYS A 41 -2.67 2.94 -15.61
C CYS A 41 -3.68 4.07 -15.92
N PRO A 42 -5.00 3.80 -15.87
CA PRO A 42 -6.01 4.66 -16.46
C PRO A 42 -6.31 5.94 -15.67
N THR A 43 -5.94 5.98 -14.39
CA THR A 43 -6.28 7.09 -13.49
C THR A 43 -5.08 7.52 -12.64
N CYS A 44 -5.31 8.29 -11.59
CA CYS A 44 -4.30 8.62 -10.59
C CYS A 44 -4.33 7.60 -9.44
N GLY A 45 -3.21 7.50 -8.73
CA GLY A 45 -3.03 6.61 -7.59
C GLY A 45 -1.67 5.95 -7.61
N SER A 46 -1.35 5.20 -6.55
CA SER A 46 -0.04 4.58 -6.38
C SER A 46 0.17 3.38 -7.30
N CYS A 47 -0.80 2.49 -7.39
CA CYS A 47 -0.80 1.33 -8.30
C CYS A 47 -2.16 0.62 -8.24
N SER A 48 -2.43 -0.28 -9.20
CA SER A 48 -3.61 -1.15 -9.17
C SER A 48 -3.35 -2.48 -8.43
N GLY A 49 -2.10 -2.89 -8.24
CA GLY A 49 -1.72 -4.10 -7.52
C GLY A 49 -1.10 -3.84 -6.15
N MET A 50 -0.82 -4.90 -5.39
CA MET A 50 -0.15 -4.88 -4.10
C MET A 50 1.38 -4.79 -4.30
N PHE A 51 1.82 -3.78 -5.05
CA PHE A 51 3.23 -3.44 -5.18
C PHE A 51 3.69 -2.61 -3.99
N THR A 52 4.93 -2.14 -4.00
CA THR A 52 5.57 -1.49 -2.85
C THR A 52 4.75 -0.33 -2.28
N ALA A 53 4.27 0.57 -3.12
CA ALA A 53 3.55 1.76 -2.68
C ALA A 53 2.22 1.42 -1.99
N ASN A 54 1.41 0.53 -2.58
CA ASN A 54 0.15 0.11 -1.95
C ASN A 54 0.40 -0.71 -0.69
N SER A 55 1.41 -1.58 -0.67
CA SER A 55 1.81 -2.29 0.54
C SER A 55 2.17 -1.30 1.65
N MET A 56 3.05 -0.34 1.40
CA MET A 56 3.42 0.66 2.41
C MET A 56 2.24 1.54 2.84
N ASN A 57 1.30 1.87 1.95
CA ASN A 57 0.09 2.59 2.32
C ASN A 57 -0.75 1.83 3.36
N CYS A 58 -0.87 0.50 3.24
CA CYS A 58 -1.53 -0.34 4.23
C CYS A 58 -0.71 -0.44 5.53
N LEU A 59 0.61 -0.58 5.41
CA LEU A 59 1.48 -0.73 6.59
C LEU A 59 1.58 0.54 7.43
N THR A 60 1.48 1.72 6.83
CA THR A 60 1.42 2.98 7.60
C THR A 60 0.16 3.08 8.46
N GLU A 61 -0.96 2.45 8.06
CA GLU A 61 -2.14 2.30 8.91
C GLU A 61 -1.85 1.38 10.10
N ALA A 62 -1.25 0.21 9.85
CA ALA A 62 -0.94 -0.75 10.91
C ALA A 62 0.10 -0.21 11.90
N LEU A 63 1.02 0.66 11.44
CA LEU A 63 1.95 1.41 12.30
C LEU A 63 1.26 2.51 13.12
N GLY A 64 0.02 2.90 12.79
CA GLY A 64 -0.68 4.02 13.41
C GLY A 64 -0.26 5.39 12.89
N LEU A 65 0.50 5.46 11.80
CA LEU A 65 1.03 6.69 11.20
C LEU A 65 0.14 7.27 10.10
N SER A 66 -0.92 6.58 9.71
CA SER A 66 -1.94 7.09 8.81
C SER A 66 -3.35 6.70 9.26
N LEU A 67 -4.35 7.40 8.71
CA LEU A 67 -5.74 7.14 9.06
C LEU A 67 -6.22 5.81 8.45
N PRO A 68 -7.14 5.09 9.12
CA PRO A 68 -7.81 3.93 8.55
C PRO A 68 -8.45 4.23 7.19
N GLY A 69 -8.27 3.33 6.23
CA GLY A 69 -8.70 3.50 4.85
C GLY A 69 -7.66 4.13 3.92
N ASN A 70 -6.54 4.62 4.46
CA ASN A 70 -5.48 5.22 3.62
C ASN A 70 -4.96 4.25 2.54
N GLY A 71 -4.75 2.99 2.89
CA GLY A 71 -4.22 1.96 2.00
C GLY A 71 -5.28 1.22 1.18
N SER A 72 -6.58 1.37 1.47
CA SER A 72 -7.65 0.63 0.81
C SER A 72 -8.64 1.48 0.00
N VAL A 73 -8.64 2.81 0.15
CA VAL A 73 -9.51 3.70 -0.61
C VAL A 73 -8.87 4.11 -1.94
N LEU A 74 -9.62 4.02 -3.05
CA LEU A 74 -9.18 4.50 -4.36
C LEU A 74 -8.90 6.00 -4.35
N ALA A 75 -7.88 6.43 -5.10
CA ALA A 75 -7.49 7.83 -5.17
C ALA A 75 -8.59 8.73 -5.79
N THR A 76 -9.40 8.15 -6.67
CA THR A 76 -10.51 8.81 -7.36
C THR A 76 -11.83 8.73 -6.61
N HIS A 77 -11.92 8.00 -5.49
CA HIS A 77 -13.15 7.84 -4.73
C HIS A 77 -13.46 9.08 -3.87
N ALA A 78 -14.75 9.43 -3.75
CA ALA A 78 -15.20 10.59 -2.98
C ALA A 78 -14.74 10.56 -1.50
N ASP A 79 -14.64 9.38 -0.89
CA ASP A 79 -14.18 9.21 0.48
C ASP A 79 -12.73 9.64 0.70
N ARG A 80 -11.92 9.69 -0.37
CA ARG A 80 -10.54 10.15 -0.29
C ARG A 80 -10.44 11.62 0.14
N GLU A 81 -11.32 12.47 -0.35
CA GLU A 81 -11.40 13.88 0.08
C GLU A 81 -11.71 13.98 1.57
N GLN A 82 -12.68 13.21 2.07
CA GLN A 82 -13.03 13.19 3.49
C GLN A 82 -11.86 12.72 4.36
N LEU A 83 -11.09 11.74 3.88
CA LEU A 83 -9.90 11.26 4.55
C LEU A 83 -8.84 12.38 4.67
N PHE A 84 -8.62 13.15 3.60
CA PHE A 84 -7.69 14.28 3.61
C PHE A 84 -8.14 15.39 4.56
N LEU A 85 -9.41 15.75 4.56
CA LEU A 85 -9.96 16.73 5.47
C LEU A 85 -9.82 16.30 6.93
N LYS A 86 -10.07 15.02 7.23
CA LYS A 86 -9.88 14.44 8.56
C LYS A 86 -8.40 14.47 8.97
N ALA A 87 -7.48 14.09 8.08
CA ALA A 87 -6.05 14.14 8.34
C ALA A 87 -5.57 15.57 8.63
N GLY A 88 -6.03 16.55 7.84
CA GLY A 88 -5.71 17.95 8.04
C GLY A 88 -6.18 18.50 9.38
N ARG A 89 -7.36 18.09 9.85
CA ARG A 89 -7.84 18.47 11.19
C ARG A 89 -7.05 17.79 12.31
N LEU A 90 -6.79 16.51 12.14
CA LEU A 90 -6.05 15.72 13.13
C LEU A 90 -4.62 16.22 13.32
N ILE A 91 -3.91 16.57 12.24
CA ILE A 91 -2.52 17.07 12.39
C ILE A 91 -2.45 18.38 13.20
N VAL A 92 -3.43 19.25 13.05
CA VAL A 92 -3.53 20.47 13.86
C VAL A 92 -3.80 20.13 15.33
N GLU A 93 -4.71 19.19 15.59
CA GLU A 93 -5.04 18.73 16.95
C GLU A 93 -3.83 18.12 17.65
N ILE A 94 -3.15 17.15 17.04
CA ILE A 94 -1.99 16.49 17.66
C ILE A 94 -0.81 17.45 17.84
N THR A 95 -0.64 18.43 16.92
CA THR A 95 0.37 19.47 17.06
C THR A 95 0.10 20.33 18.30
N LYS A 96 -1.16 20.73 18.53
CA LYS A 96 -1.53 21.48 19.75
C LYS A 96 -1.33 20.64 21.02
N ARG A 97 -1.69 19.37 20.99
CA ARG A 97 -1.45 18.48 22.14
C ARG A 97 0.02 18.44 22.51
N TYR A 98 0.91 18.32 21.53
CA TYR A 98 2.34 18.32 21.77
C TYR A 98 2.83 19.67 22.36
N TYR A 99 2.56 20.79 21.65
CA TYR A 99 3.14 22.09 22.03
C TYR A 99 2.45 22.79 23.22
N GLU A 100 1.14 22.59 23.39
CA GLU A 100 0.36 23.26 24.44
C GLU A 100 0.19 22.42 25.71
N GLN A 101 0.24 21.07 25.57
CA GLN A 101 -0.04 20.14 26.67
C GLN A 101 1.17 19.26 27.02
N ASN A 102 2.29 19.38 26.31
CA ASN A 102 3.48 18.51 26.41
C ASN A 102 3.15 17.03 26.27
N ASP A 103 2.19 16.70 25.40
CA ASP A 103 1.76 15.32 25.14
C ASP A 103 2.67 14.65 24.10
N GLU A 104 3.66 13.92 24.57
CA GLU A 104 4.61 13.18 23.71
C GLU A 104 4.00 11.92 23.10
N SER A 105 2.82 11.46 23.57
CA SER A 105 2.16 10.27 23.04
C SER A 105 1.74 10.41 21.56
N VAL A 106 1.64 11.64 21.07
CA VAL A 106 1.27 11.96 19.67
C VAL A 106 2.46 11.99 18.72
N LEU A 107 3.68 11.87 19.21
CA LEU A 107 4.87 11.85 18.37
C LEU A 107 4.97 10.56 17.55
N PRO A 108 5.47 10.61 16.32
CA PRO A 108 5.62 9.42 15.47
C PRO A 108 6.38 8.28 16.14
N ARG A 109 7.45 8.57 16.90
CA ARG A 109 8.21 7.55 17.64
C ARG A 109 7.42 6.91 18.78
N SER A 110 6.49 7.64 19.40
CA SER A 110 5.62 7.09 20.45
C SER A 110 4.52 6.20 19.87
N ILE A 111 4.03 6.53 18.68
CA ILE A 111 2.99 5.79 17.96
C ILE A 111 3.59 4.51 17.35
N ALA A 112 4.67 4.63 16.59
CA ALA A 112 5.33 3.52 15.90
C ALA A 112 6.18 2.67 16.86
N SER A 113 5.54 2.09 17.86
CA SER A 113 6.17 1.22 18.86
C SER A 113 6.59 -0.14 18.26
N PHE A 114 7.38 -0.92 19.01
CA PHE A 114 7.71 -2.30 18.62
C PHE A 114 6.47 -3.12 18.26
N LYS A 115 5.39 -2.99 19.03
CA LYS A 115 4.11 -3.66 18.73
C LYS A 115 3.46 -3.20 17.43
N ALA A 116 3.60 -1.92 17.10
CA ALA A 116 3.12 -1.39 15.83
C ALA A 116 3.89 -2.02 14.63
N PHE A 117 5.20 -2.22 14.75
CA PHE A 117 5.98 -2.94 13.74
C PHE A 117 5.60 -4.41 13.64
N GLU A 118 5.32 -5.10 14.75
CA GLU A 118 4.76 -6.46 14.71
C GLU A 118 3.42 -6.50 13.97
N ASN A 119 2.52 -5.54 14.23
CA ASN A 119 1.24 -5.44 13.54
C ASN A 119 1.42 -5.18 12.04
N ALA A 120 2.35 -4.29 11.67
CA ALA A 120 2.65 -3.99 10.27
C ALA A 120 3.15 -5.24 9.52
N ILE A 121 4.12 -5.96 10.08
CA ILE A 121 4.60 -7.21 9.47
C ILE A 121 3.52 -8.30 9.45
N ALA A 122 2.69 -8.39 10.48
CA ALA A 122 1.57 -9.33 10.48
C ALA A 122 0.59 -9.06 9.32
N LEU A 123 0.28 -7.79 9.10
CA LEU A 123 -0.55 -7.38 7.96
C LEU A 123 0.15 -7.65 6.64
N ASP A 124 1.44 -7.32 6.52
CA ASP A 124 2.23 -7.51 5.30
C ASP A 124 2.23 -8.97 4.83
N ILE A 125 2.48 -9.90 5.77
CA ILE A 125 2.46 -11.34 5.50
C ILE A 125 1.04 -11.79 5.11
N ALA A 126 0.03 -11.37 5.86
CA ALA A 126 -1.36 -11.78 5.63
C ALA A 126 -1.90 -11.29 4.28
N MET A 127 -1.56 -10.07 3.88
CA MET A 127 -2.01 -9.52 2.59
C MET A 127 -1.13 -9.91 1.40
N GLY A 128 0.05 -10.50 1.63
CA GLY A 128 1.00 -10.84 0.58
C GLY A 128 1.63 -9.61 -0.05
N GLY A 129 2.16 -8.72 0.79
CA GLY A 129 2.76 -7.46 0.38
C GLY A 129 4.09 -7.62 -0.37
N SER A 130 4.65 -6.49 -0.77
CA SER A 130 5.91 -6.42 -1.51
C SER A 130 7.11 -6.75 -0.62
N THR A 131 8.09 -7.47 -1.14
CA THR A 131 9.36 -7.71 -0.44
C THR A 131 10.13 -6.43 -0.09
N ASN A 132 9.88 -5.33 -0.80
CA ASN A 132 10.48 -4.02 -0.51
C ASN A 132 10.02 -3.44 0.83
N THR A 133 8.86 -3.85 1.33
CA THR A 133 8.34 -3.41 2.65
C THR A 133 9.26 -3.81 3.79
N ILE A 134 9.93 -4.96 3.67
CA ILE A 134 10.92 -5.43 4.65
C ILE A 134 12.05 -4.40 4.81
N LEU A 135 12.58 -3.91 3.70
CA LEU A 135 13.62 -2.87 3.71
C LEU A 135 13.13 -1.57 4.33
N HIS A 136 11.92 -1.15 3.95
CA HIS A 136 11.33 0.10 4.43
C HIS A 136 11.00 0.06 5.92
N LEU A 137 10.43 -1.05 6.41
CA LEU A 137 10.10 -1.20 7.83
C LEU A 137 11.35 -1.29 8.71
N LEU A 138 12.38 -2.01 8.27
CA LEU A 138 13.65 -2.06 9.00
C LEU A 138 14.34 -0.69 9.04
N ALA A 139 14.32 0.06 7.94
CA ALA A 139 14.83 1.43 7.91
C ALA A 139 14.04 2.34 8.84
N ALA A 140 12.70 2.27 8.82
CA ALA A 140 11.85 3.06 9.70
C ALA A 140 12.05 2.68 11.19
N ALA A 141 12.23 1.40 11.50
CA ALA A 141 12.55 0.94 12.86
C ALA A 141 13.89 1.48 13.33
N GLN A 142 14.92 1.44 12.48
CA GLN A 142 16.25 2.00 12.76
C GLN A 142 16.17 3.50 13.04
N GLU A 143 15.51 4.29 12.19
CA GLU A 143 15.32 5.74 12.38
C GLU A 143 14.46 6.06 13.61
N GLY A 144 13.48 5.21 13.91
CA GLY A 144 12.63 5.31 15.10
C GLY A 144 13.31 4.86 16.39
N GLU A 145 14.52 4.30 16.33
CA GLU A 145 15.22 3.68 17.45
C GLU A 145 14.41 2.53 18.09
N VAL A 146 13.61 1.83 17.28
CA VAL A 146 12.83 0.66 17.70
C VAL A 146 13.67 -0.59 17.45
N PRO A 147 13.89 -1.45 18.46
CA PRO A 147 14.75 -2.63 18.34
C PRO A 147 14.03 -3.79 17.60
N PHE A 148 13.51 -3.49 16.40
CA PHE A 148 12.83 -4.44 15.54
C PHE A 148 13.77 -4.92 14.44
N THR A 149 13.89 -6.24 14.27
CA THR A 149 14.94 -6.87 13.47
C THR A 149 14.40 -7.90 12.47
N MET A 150 15.28 -8.43 11.62
CA MET A 150 14.96 -9.55 10.72
C MET A 150 14.49 -10.81 11.46
N ASP A 151 15.02 -11.06 12.67
CA ASP A 151 14.62 -12.22 13.48
C ASP A 151 13.15 -12.13 13.93
N ASP A 152 12.66 -10.90 14.18
CA ASP A 152 11.26 -10.67 14.51
C ASP A 152 10.37 -10.95 13.29
N ILE A 153 10.81 -10.53 12.10
CA ILE A 153 10.12 -10.81 10.84
C ILE A 153 10.06 -12.32 10.57
N ASP A 154 11.19 -13.03 10.71
CA ASP A 154 11.22 -14.48 10.55
C ASP A 154 10.30 -15.19 11.55
N ARG A 155 10.36 -14.78 12.81
CA ARG A 155 9.48 -15.30 13.86
C ARG A 155 7.99 -15.14 13.55
N LEU A 156 7.60 -13.99 13.00
CA LEU A 156 6.21 -13.70 12.62
C LEU A 156 5.81 -14.46 11.36
N SER A 157 6.70 -14.56 10.37
CA SER A 157 6.42 -15.24 9.10
C SER A 157 6.09 -16.73 9.28
N ARG A 158 6.62 -17.37 10.32
CA ARG A 158 6.31 -18.77 10.64
C ARG A 158 4.94 -18.97 11.30
N LYS A 159 4.29 -17.90 11.76
CA LYS A 159 3.03 -17.95 12.52
C LYS A 159 1.83 -17.43 11.75
N ILE A 160 2.05 -16.50 10.84
CA ILE A 160 0.99 -15.78 10.17
C ILE A 160 0.79 -16.36 8.77
N PRO A 161 -0.41 -16.86 8.45
CA PRO A 161 -0.71 -17.35 7.12
C PRO A 161 -0.96 -16.19 6.14
N GLN A 162 -0.61 -16.40 4.88
CA GLN A 162 -1.08 -15.53 3.80
C GLN A 162 -2.58 -15.77 3.57
N LEU A 163 -3.37 -14.70 3.63
CA LEU A 163 -4.83 -14.75 3.52
C LEU A 163 -5.34 -14.14 2.21
N CYS A 164 -4.60 -13.21 1.61
CA CYS A 164 -5.03 -12.46 0.43
C CYS A 164 -4.09 -12.71 -0.75
N LYS A 165 -4.65 -12.77 -1.96
CA LYS A 165 -3.91 -12.77 -3.22
C LYS A 165 -4.53 -11.77 -4.17
N VAL A 166 -3.78 -10.73 -4.48
CA VAL A 166 -4.10 -9.71 -5.50
C VAL A 166 -2.89 -9.53 -6.41
N ALA A 167 -3.06 -8.84 -7.51
CA ALA A 167 -1.96 -8.54 -8.43
C ALA A 167 -0.74 -7.96 -7.66
N PRO A 168 0.49 -8.37 -7.94
CA PRO A 168 0.95 -9.25 -9.02
C PRO A 168 0.83 -10.76 -8.74
N ASN A 169 0.40 -11.17 -7.55
CA ASN A 169 0.31 -12.59 -7.16
C ASN A 169 -0.84 -13.34 -7.85
N THR A 170 -1.71 -12.64 -8.55
CA THR A 170 -2.79 -13.16 -9.40
C THR A 170 -3.20 -12.08 -10.41
N GLN A 171 -3.64 -12.49 -11.59
CA GLN A 171 -4.25 -11.60 -12.58
C GLN A 171 -5.75 -11.36 -12.36
N LYS A 172 -6.37 -12.11 -11.42
CA LYS A 172 -7.82 -12.11 -11.24
C LYS A 172 -8.32 -10.95 -10.41
N TYR A 173 -7.58 -10.56 -9.38
CA TYR A 173 -7.98 -9.55 -8.41
C TYR A 173 -6.92 -8.45 -8.30
N HIS A 174 -7.39 -7.21 -8.16
CA HIS A 174 -6.57 -6.01 -8.00
C HIS A 174 -6.94 -5.28 -6.71
N MET A 175 -6.22 -4.23 -6.36
CA MET A 175 -6.50 -3.47 -5.14
C MET A 175 -7.86 -2.77 -5.14
N GLU A 176 -8.42 -2.48 -6.31
CA GLU A 176 -9.81 -2.00 -6.41
C GLU A 176 -10.84 -3.02 -5.88
N ASP A 177 -10.55 -4.33 -6.00
CA ASP A 177 -11.41 -5.38 -5.45
C ASP A 177 -11.34 -5.41 -3.93
N VAL A 178 -10.17 -5.13 -3.33
CA VAL A 178 -10.02 -4.91 -1.89
C VAL A 178 -10.85 -3.71 -1.44
N HIS A 179 -10.76 -2.58 -2.17
CA HIS A 179 -11.58 -1.39 -1.88
C HIS A 179 -13.09 -1.69 -1.88
N ARG A 180 -13.55 -2.50 -2.83
CA ARG A 180 -14.98 -2.87 -2.94
C ARG A 180 -15.45 -3.87 -1.90
N ALA A 181 -14.53 -4.66 -1.38
CA ALA A 181 -14.83 -5.65 -0.35
C ALA A 181 -14.98 -5.04 1.06
N GLY A 182 -14.54 -3.80 1.26
CA GLY A 182 -14.56 -3.09 2.54
C GLY A 182 -13.24 -3.15 3.24
#